data_493a37cbcc38e8a8621ea8c1445b9597
#
_entry.id   493a37cbcc38e8a8621ea8c1445b9597
#
_cell.length_a   1.000
_cell.length_b   1.000
_cell.length_c   1.000
_cell.angle_alpha   90.00
_cell.angle_beta   90.00
_cell.angle_gamma   90.00
#
_symmetry.space_group_name_H-M   'P 1'
#
loop_
_entity.id
_entity.type
_entity.pdbx_description
1 polymer ?
#
loop_
_entity_poly.entity_id
_entity_poly.type
_entity_poly.pdbx_seq_one_letter_code
_entity_poly.pdbx_strand_id
1 'polypeptide(L)'
;MSGAGKVYLIGAGPGDPGLLTLRGKEILEKADVVVYDRLVSPAILGFCNPKAKMVDVGKMPTHHKVKQSEINKLLVQFAGEFSGGVIARLKGGDPFVFGRGGEEALELVAAGVEFEVVPGITSAISVPAYAGIPVSHRGIATSFHIITGHEKAEAGDSLSLDFETLAKCPGTLIFLMGIANMDFIARRLMECGKDPKTPLAFIEKGTTPYQRTVMATLETAGETIVRENVTAPAITIMGGVVELGNTLAWKKNLPLAGKRLVVTRAAKQASGISARLTALGAEVIETPMIETRAVEGTFNWADLVNFDILAFTSTNGVESFFKQLFAAGYDVRVLAGKKIASVGKITEKKLLEYGIRCDYVPEDHTGEGLGKLLASLPVDHSRILLLQGNLADDTLLKLLPQATRWVVYETLPVAELPEWKREAVAAADAVVFASTSAVENFSAVLSNVIPAQAGISSRLAFCIGRMTESAARKHGFETVTSDETTMDSLVKKIAEYYSAAR
;
A
#
# COMPACT_ATOMS: atom_id res chain seq x y z
N MET A 1 7.59 35.40 -6.42
CA MET A 1 7.81 34.86 -5.06
C MET A 1 7.38 33.43 -5.09
N SER A 2 8.27 32.47 -4.87
CA SER A 2 7.87 31.07 -4.67
C SER A 2 7.05 31.04 -3.38
N GLY A 3 5.73 30.78 -3.48
CA GLY A 3 4.83 30.73 -2.33
C GLY A 3 5.19 29.58 -1.40
N ALA A 4 4.73 29.63 -0.14
CA ALA A 4 4.80 28.50 0.79
C ALA A 4 4.27 27.21 0.13
N GLY A 5 4.69 26.03 0.60
CA GLY A 5 4.14 24.77 0.17
C GLY A 5 2.65 24.66 0.51
N LYS A 6 1.92 23.83 -0.26
CA LYS A 6 0.49 23.58 -0.04
C LYS A 6 0.28 22.35 0.84
N VAL A 7 -0.61 22.47 1.85
CA VAL A 7 -0.97 21.38 2.76
C VAL A 7 -2.25 20.69 2.29
N TYR A 8 -2.23 19.37 2.24
CA TYR A 8 -3.40 18.54 1.91
C TYR A 8 -3.80 17.71 3.13
N LEU A 9 -5.01 17.96 3.67
CA LEU A 9 -5.60 17.17 4.75
C LEU A 9 -6.33 15.99 4.12
N ILE A 10 -5.70 14.81 4.14
CA ILE A 10 -6.14 13.64 3.38
C ILE A 10 -6.71 12.58 4.32
N GLY A 11 -7.93 12.12 4.02
CA GLY A 11 -8.51 10.95 4.66
C GLY A 11 -7.93 9.66 4.08
N ALA A 12 -7.26 8.88 4.92
CA ALA A 12 -6.71 7.57 4.57
C ALA A 12 -7.77 6.47 4.46
N GLY A 13 -9.02 6.75 4.90
CA GLY A 13 -10.01 5.71 5.09
C GLY A 13 -9.71 4.85 6.34
N PRO A 14 -10.46 3.75 6.55
CA PRO A 14 -10.45 2.99 7.79
C PRO A 14 -9.33 1.94 7.89
N GLY A 15 -8.56 1.68 6.82
CA GLY A 15 -7.44 0.73 6.81
C GLY A 15 -7.25 -0.01 5.50
N ASP A 16 -8.31 -0.44 4.82
CA ASP A 16 -8.21 -1.08 3.50
C ASP A 16 -7.73 -0.06 2.45
N PRO A 17 -6.61 -0.31 1.74
CA PRO A 17 -6.09 0.59 0.73
C PRO A 17 -7.07 0.81 -0.45
N GLY A 18 -7.98 -0.13 -0.70
CA GLY A 18 -9.05 0.02 -1.69
C GLY A 18 -10.09 1.09 -1.34
N LEU A 19 -10.06 1.60 -0.10
CA LEU A 19 -10.94 2.69 0.37
C LEU A 19 -10.23 4.06 0.39
N LEU A 20 -8.98 4.14 -0.06
CA LEU A 20 -8.31 5.41 -0.30
C LEU A 20 -8.90 6.05 -1.56
N THR A 21 -9.20 7.35 -1.50
CA THR A 21 -9.70 8.06 -2.68
C THR A 21 -8.60 8.18 -3.75
N LEU A 22 -9.00 8.21 -5.03
CA LEU A 22 -8.05 8.43 -6.13
C LEU A 22 -7.28 9.73 -5.96
N ARG A 23 -7.96 10.81 -5.51
CA ARG A 23 -7.32 12.09 -5.23
C ARG A 23 -6.28 11.98 -4.10
N GLY A 24 -6.61 11.27 -3.03
CA GLY A 24 -5.66 11.04 -1.93
C GLY A 24 -4.42 10.30 -2.40
N LYS A 25 -4.58 9.24 -3.19
CA LYS A 25 -3.47 8.49 -3.77
C LYS A 25 -2.60 9.36 -4.67
N GLU A 26 -3.21 10.13 -5.59
CA GLU A 26 -2.49 11.02 -6.51
C GLU A 26 -1.59 12.02 -5.76
N ILE A 27 -2.07 12.58 -4.65
CA ILE A 27 -1.31 13.54 -3.84
C ILE A 27 -0.18 12.82 -3.09
N LEU A 28 -0.44 11.65 -2.49
CA LEU A 28 0.58 10.87 -1.77
C LEU A 28 1.75 10.48 -2.68
N GLU A 29 1.49 10.11 -3.94
CA GLU A 29 2.51 9.77 -4.93
C GLU A 29 3.43 10.95 -5.29
N LYS A 30 2.98 12.20 -5.05
CA LYS A 30 3.70 13.43 -5.35
C LYS A 30 4.20 14.17 -4.11
N ALA A 31 3.83 13.71 -2.92
CA ALA A 31 4.14 14.41 -1.67
C ALA A 31 5.65 14.49 -1.42
N ASP A 32 6.11 15.66 -0.96
CA ASP A 32 7.47 15.90 -0.47
C ASP A 32 7.58 15.55 1.01
N VAL A 33 6.50 15.77 1.76
CA VAL A 33 6.37 15.44 3.18
C VAL A 33 5.05 14.72 3.43
N VAL A 34 5.08 13.64 4.20
CA VAL A 34 3.88 12.92 4.67
C VAL A 34 3.87 12.86 6.19
N VAL A 35 2.92 13.57 6.80
CA VAL A 35 2.69 13.57 8.25
C VAL A 35 1.50 12.64 8.52
N TYR A 36 1.73 11.54 9.22
CA TYR A 36 0.71 10.49 9.41
C TYR A 36 0.58 10.04 10.87
N ASP A 37 -0.57 9.48 11.21
CA ASP A 37 -0.85 8.92 12.54
C ASP A 37 -0.93 7.38 12.54
N ARG A 38 -0.99 6.79 13.73
CA ARG A 38 -0.99 5.32 13.94
C ARG A 38 -2.18 4.57 13.36
N LEU A 39 -3.25 5.25 12.97
CA LEU A 39 -4.46 4.62 12.40
C LEU A 39 -4.32 4.41 10.89
N VAL A 40 -3.29 4.97 10.27
CA VAL A 40 -3.02 4.77 8.85
C VAL A 40 -2.43 3.39 8.62
N SER A 41 -3.06 2.62 7.73
CA SER A 41 -2.56 1.29 7.36
C SER A 41 -1.20 1.37 6.65
N PRO A 42 -0.26 0.46 6.97
CA PRO A 42 1.01 0.35 6.25
C PRO A 42 0.85 0.15 4.74
N ALA A 43 -0.21 -0.54 4.29
CA ALA A 43 -0.49 -0.70 2.87
C ALA A 43 -0.78 0.63 2.16
N ILE A 44 -1.40 1.60 2.86
CA ILE A 44 -1.65 2.96 2.35
C ILE A 44 -0.35 3.77 2.31
N LEU A 45 0.54 3.63 3.29
CA LEU A 45 1.86 4.28 3.29
C LEU A 45 2.70 3.81 2.10
N GLY A 46 2.44 2.62 1.56
CA GLY A 46 3.06 2.12 0.34
C GLY A 46 2.77 2.94 -0.93
N PHE A 47 1.74 3.78 -0.93
CA PHE A 47 1.44 4.70 -2.05
C PHE A 47 2.20 6.03 -1.97
N CYS A 48 2.87 6.31 -0.85
CA CYS A 48 3.62 7.56 -0.71
C CYS A 48 4.82 7.59 -1.65
N ASN A 49 5.16 8.79 -2.11
CA ASN A 49 6.40 9.02 -2.83
C ASN A 49 7.59 8.42 -2.03
N PRO A 50 8.38 7.51 -2.61
CA PRO A 50 9.51 6.91 -1.90
C PRO A 50 10.57 7.90 -1.40
N LYS A 51 10.59 9.11 -1.98
CA LYS A 51 11.50 10.20 -1.60
C LYS A 51 10.90 11.14 -0.56
N ALA A 52 9.62 10.97 -0.20
CA ALA A 52 8.96 11.83 0.77
C ALA A 52 9.60 11.72 2.16
N LYS A 53 9.69 12.84 2.85
CA LYS A 53 10.00 12.87 4.29
C LYS A 53 8.80 12.32 5.07
N MET A 54 8.95 11.13 5.65
CA MET A 54 7.90 10.49 6.44
C MET A 54 7.97 10.92 7.90
N VAL A 55 6.85 11.41 8.46
CA VAL A 55 6.77 11.92 9.84
C VAL A 55 5.62 11.24 10.57
N ASP A 56 5.94 10.32 11.48
CA ASP A 56 4.98 9.63 12.34
C ASP A 56 4.68 10.48 13.58
N VAL A 57 3.50 11.10 13.63
CA VAL A 57 3.06 11.88 14.80
C VAL A 57 2.38 11.04 15.88
N GLY A 58 2.20 9.73 15.64
CA GLY A 58 1.75 8.76 16.64
C GLY A 58 2.85 8.21 17.55
N LYS A 59 4.13 8.33 17.14
CA LYS A 59 5.33 7.79 17.80
C LYS A 59 6.49 8.78 17.86
N MET A 60 6.32 9.97 18.39
CA MET A 60 7.50 10.82 18.61
C MET A 60 8.44 10.25 19.70
N PRO A 61 9.78 10.45 19.62
CA PRO A 61 10.78 9.81 20.48
C PRO A 61 10.63 10.06 21.99
N THR A 62 9.79 11.00 22.37
CA THR A 62 9.59 11.45 23.76
C THR A 62 8.57 10.62 24.56
N HIS A 63 8.08 9.48 24.07
CA HIS A 63 7.05 8.63 24.70
C HIS A 63 5.71 9.31 25.04
N HIS A 64 5.52 10.57 24.70
CA HIS A 64 4.26 11.29 24.87
C HIS A 64 3.52 11.43 23.54
N LYS A 65 2.19 11.25 23.55
CA LYS A 65 1.35 11.60 22.39
C LYS A 65 1.63 13.05 22.02
N VAL A 66 1.99 13.30 20.77
CA VAL A 66 2.17 14.65 20.23
C VAL A 66 0.87 15.42 20.45
N LYS A 67 0.96 16.60 21.07
CA LYS A 67 -0.23 17.44 21.27
C LYS A 67 -0.71 17.97 19.92
N GLN A 68 -2.03 18.11 19.75
CA GLN A 68 -2.58 18.63 18.49
C GLN A 68 -1.97 19.98 18.08
N SER A 69 -1.71 20.87 19.04
CA SER A 69 -1.07 22.15 18.79
C SER A 69 0.35 22.03 18.22
N GLU A 70 1.05 20.95 18.53
CA GLU A 70 2.38 20.67 17.97
C GLU A 70 2.27 20.17 16.54
N ILE A 71 1.27 19.30 16.26
CA ILE A 71 0.98 18.84 14.90
C ILE A 71 0.63 20.00 14.00
N ASN A 72 -0.23 20.92 14.47
CA ASN A 72 -0.64 22.11 13.73
C ASN A 72 0.60 22.97 13.36
N LYS A 73 1.49 23.22 14.33
CA LYS A 73 2.74 23.97 14.10
C LYS A 73 3.67 23.26 13.12
N LEU A 74 3.78 21.92 13.18
CA LEU A 74 4.59 21.15 12.24
C LEU A 74 4.09 21.32 10.79
N LEU A 75 2.79 21.32 10.55
CA LEU A 75 2.23 21.54 9.21
C LEU A 75 2.60 22.92 8.66
N VAL A 76 2.47 23.97 9.48
CA VAL A 76 2.87 25.34 9.12
C VAL A 76 4.38 25.41 8.85
N GLN A 77 5.19 24.79 9.70
CA GLN A 77 6.64 24.72 9.53
C GLN A 77 7.03 24.06 8.21
N PHE A 78 6.48 22.90 7.90
CA PHE A 78 6.78 22.20 6.63
C PHE A 78 6.32 22.99 5.41
N ALA A 79 5.20 23.70 5.48
CA ALA A 79 4.78 24.59 4.40
C ALA A 79 5.80 25.71 4.14
N GLY A 80 6.47 26.20 5.18
CA GLY A 80 7.56 27.17 5.06
C GLY A 80 8.87 26.57 4.53
N GLU A 81 9.23 25.36 4.99
CA GLU A 81 10.47 24.68 4.60
C GLU A 81 10.45 24.19 3.14
N PHE A 82 9.29 23.69 2.67
CA PHE A 82 9.11 23.11 1.33
C PHE A 82 8.35 24.09 0.42
N SER A 83 9.00 25.19 0.07
CA SER A 83 8.43 26.24 -0.80
C SER A 83 7.96 25.65 -2.14
N GLY A 84 6.67 25.85 -2.49
CA GLY A 84 6.04 25.24 -3.66
C GLY A 84 5.84 23.74 -3.60
N GLY A 85 6.17 23.10 -2.47
CA GLY A 85 6.08 21.65 -2.27
C GLY A 85 4.68 21.17 -1.87
N VAL A 86 4.52 19.86 -1.84
CA VAL A 86 3.28 19.12 -1.48
C VAL A 86 3.43 18.50 -0.09
N ILE A 87 2.71 19.01 0.89
CA ILE A 87 2.69 18.49 2.26
C ILE A 87 1.39 17.71 2.48
N ALA A 88 1.47 16.41 2.65
CA ALA A 88 0.34 15.54 2.91
C ALA A 88 0.18 15.29 4.42
N ARG A 89 -0.94 15.72 5.02
CA ARG A 89 -1.38 15.30 6.34
C ARG A 89 -2.36 14.14 6.18
N LEU A 90 -1.89 12.92 6.40
CA LEU A 90 -2.66 11.70 6.21
C LEU A 90 -3.28 11.24 7.52
N LYS A 91 -4.60 11.14 7.57
CA LYS A 91 -5.41 10.89 8.77
C LYS A 91 -6.27 9.65 8.60
N GLY A 92 -6.34 8.79 9.61
CA GLY A 92 -7.26 7.65 9.59
C GLY A 92 -8.73 8.10 9.44
N GLY A 93 -9.52 7.40 8.62
CA GLY A 93 -10.89 7.75 8.31
C GLY A 93 -11.01 8.98 7.43
N ASP A 94 -11.80 9.96 7.87
CA ASP A 94 -12.04 11.25 7.22
C ASP A 94 -11.47 12.38 8.09
N PRO A 95 -10.81 13.43 7.53
CA PRO A 95 -10.21 14.50 8.30
C PRO A 95 -11.19 15.28 9.16
N PHE A 96 -12.43 15.44 8.72
CA PHE A 96 -13.46 16.27 9.35
C PHE A 96 -14.48 15.49 10.19
N VAL A 97 -14.43 14.14 10.15
CA VAL A 97 -15.28 13.30 11.01
C VAL A 97 -14.51 12.87 12.26
N PHE A 98 -14.61 13.65 13.33
CA PHE A 98 -13.89 13.47 14.61
C PHE A 98 -12.36 13.36 14.46
N GLY A 99 -11.81 13.77 13.30
CA GLY A 99 -10.40 13.73 12.98
C GLY A 99 -9.63 15.00 13.36
N ARG A 100 -10.27 16.01 13.94
CA ARG A 100 -9.68 17.31 14.30
C ARG A 100 -9.08 18.10 13.11
N GLY A 101 -9.41 17.73 11.87
CA GLY A 101 -8.94 18.42 10.67
C GLY A 101 -9.39 19.89 10.60
N GLY A 102 -10.52 20.23 11.22
CA GLY A 102 -10.97 21.62 11.35
C GLY A 102 -9.98 22.49 12.16
N GLU A 103 -9.42 21.96 13.24
CA GLU A 103 -8.40 22.67 14.05
C GLU A 103 -7.10 22.85 13.25
N GLU A 104 -6.67 21.82 12.49
CA GLU A 104 -5.51 21.90 11.60
C GLU A 104 -5.74 22.96 10.51
N ALA A 105 -6.93 22.97 9.88
CA ALA A 105 -7.28 23.92 8.84
C ALA A 105 -7.31 25.38 9.35
N LEU A 106 -7.88 25.62 10.53
CA LEU A 106 -7.93 26.95 11.14
C LEU A 106 -6.53 27.52 11.41
N GLU A 107 -5.60 26.70 11.88
CA GLU A 107 -4.21 27.11 12.09
C GLU A 107 -3.51 27.46 10.78
N LEU A 108 -3.73 26.66 9.71
CA LEU A 108 -3.19 26.94 8.38
C LEU A 108 -3.71 28.25 7.83
N VAL A 109 -5.02 28.53 7.99
CA VAL A 109 -5.62 29.84 7.62
C VAL A 109 -4.96 30.98 8.38
N ALA A 110 -4.81 30.84 9.70
CA ALA A 110 -4.19 31.86 10.54
C ALA A 110 -2.74 32.16 10.15
N ALA A 111 -2.02 31.14 9.65
CA ALA A 111 -0.66 31.25 9.16
C ALA A 111 -0.56 31.68 7.68
N GLY A 112 -1.69 31.87 6.96
CA GLY A 112 -1.69 32.22 5.54
C GLY A 112 -1.19 31.11 4.62
N VAL A 113 -1.27 29.83 5.05
CA VAL A 113 -0.86 28.66 4.30
C VAL A 113 -2.02 28.13 3.46
N GLU A 114 -1.78 27.92 2.17
CA GLU A 114 -2.77 27.30 1.28
C GLU A 114 -3.00 25.83 1.66
N PHE A 115 -4.26 25.41 1.73
CA PHE A 115 -4.60 24.01 1.99
C PHE A 115 -5.77 23.51 1.15
N GLU A 116 -5.90 22.19 1.09
CA GLU A 116 -7.00 21.47 0.45
C GLU A 116 -7.42 20.31 1.37
N VAL A 117 -8.73 20.10 1.50
CA VAL A 117 -9.26 18.93 2.21
C VAL A 117 -9.65 17.87 1.20
N VAL A 118 -9.07 16.68 1.34
CA VAL A 118 -9.39 15.50 0.55
C VAL A 118 -10.17 14.54 1.44
N PRO A 119 -11.51 14.45 1.31
CA PRO A 119 -12.31 13.55 2.12
C PRO A 119 -11.84 12.10 2.05
N GLY A 120 -12.05 11.37 3.13
CA GLY A 120 -11.81 9.93 3.20
C GLY A 120 -13.08 9.17 3.60
N ILE A 121 -13.06 7.85 3.46
CA ILE A 121 -14.16 7.01 3.91
C ILE A 121 -14.09 6.90 5.44
N THR A 122 -15.06 7.48 6.13
CA THR A 122 -15.11 7.39 7.61
C THR A 122 -15.34 5.95 8.08
N SER A 123 -14.69 5.56 9.17
CA SER A 123 -14.86 4.26 9.81
C SER A 123 -16.32 4.03 10.26
N ALA A 124 -17.05 5.09 10.55
CA ALA A 124 -18.45 5.00 11.00
C ALA A 124 -19.37 4.26 10.01
N ILE A 125 -19.12 4.35 8.71
CA ILE A 125 -19.92 3.68 7.68
C ILE A 125 -19.22 2.47 7.06
N SER A 126 -17.89 2.56 6.87
CA SER A 126 -17.13 1.52 6.19
C SER A 126 -16.88 0.28 7.04
N VAL A 127 -16.61 0.45 8.33
CA VAL A 127 -16.32 -0.68 9.22
C VAL A 127 -17.55 -1.57 9.42
N PRO A 128 -18.78 -1.02 9.67
CA PRO A 128 -19.99 -1.84 9.65
C PRO A 128 -20.23 -2.55 8.32
N ALA A 129 -20.02 -1.88 7.19
CA ALA A 129 -20.19 -2.49 5.86
C ALA A 129 -19.27 -3.71 5.67
N TYR A 130 -18.04 -3.66 6.18
CA TYR A 130 -17.08 -4.78 6.15
C TYR A 130 -17.45 -5.91 7.14
N ALA A 131 -18.25 -5.61 8.15
CA ALA A 131 -18.84 -6.60 9.04
C ALA A 131 -20.20 -7.15 8.51
N GLY A 132 -20.67 -6.67 7.35
CA GLY A 132 -21.98 -7.02 6.80
C GLY A 132 -23.15 -6.33 7.49
N ILE A 133 -22.90 -5.25 8.22
CA ILE A 133 -23.94 -4.49 8.95
C ILE A 133 -24.18 -3.16 8.20
N PRO A 134 -25.28 -2.99 7.48
CA PRO A 134 -25.62 -1.71 6.85
C PRO A 134 -26.02 -0.69 7.93
N VAL A 135 -25.53 0.54 7.85
CA VAL A 135 -25.86 1.59 8.83
C VAL A 135 -27.31 2.09 8.70
N SER A 136 -27.96 1.84 7.57
CA SER A 136 -29.37 2.10 7.31
C SER A 136 -29.99 0.96 6.52
N HIS A 137 -31.29 0.68 6.72
CA HIS A 137 -32.01 -0.36 5.99
C HIS A 137 -33.50 -0.02 5.95
N ARG A 138 -34.13 -0.19 4.77
CA ARG A 138 -35.57 0.05 4.63
C ARG A 138 -36.36 -0.86 5.58
N GLY A 139 -37.23 -0.28 6.39
CA GLY A 139 -38.08 -1.00 7.36
C GLY A 139 -37.38 -1.32 8.70
N ILE A 140 -36.09 -1.05 8.86
CA ILE A 140 -35.36 -1.26 10.13
C ILE A 140 -34.80 0.06 10.66
N ALA A 141 -34.03 0.81 9.86
CA ALA A 141 -33.42 2.07 10.29
C ALA A 141 -33.42 3.08 9.13
N THR A 142 -34.16 4.17 9.28
CA THR A 142 -34.28 5.25 8.29
C THR A 142 -33.31 6.40 8.56
N SER A 143 -32.64 6.38 9.70
CA SER A 143 -31.61 7.34 10.10
C SER A 143 -30.45 6.64 10.79
N PHE A 144 -29.29 7.29 10.83
CA PHE A 144 -28.18 6.86 11.67
C PHE A 144 -27.46 8.09 12.24
N HIS A 145 -26.87 7.92 13.42
CA HIS A 145 -26.19 8.98 14.15
C HIS A 145 -24.75 8.54 14.43
N ILE A 146 -23.80 9.40 14.10
CA ILE A 146 -22.38 9.18 14.38
C ILE A 146 -22.00 10.03 15.58
N ILE A 147 -21.54 9.40 16.65
CA ILE A 147 -21.36 9.99 17.98
C ILE A 147 -19.94 9.71 18.44
N THR A 148 -19.26 10.69 19.06
CA THR A 148 -18.03 10.42 19.79
C THR A 148 -18.38 9.93 21.20
N GLY A 149 -17.81 8.79 21.60
CA GLY A 149 -17.91 8.29 22.98
C GLY A 149 -16.79 8.78 23.89
N HIS A 150 -16.01 9.77 23.44
CA HIS A 150 -14.90 10.36 24.19
C HIS A 150 -14.94 11.88 24.10
N GLU A 151 -15.02 12.54 25.24
CA GLU A 151 -14.82 13.98 25.37
C GLU A 151 -13.62 14.29 26.26
N LYS A 152 -12.98 15.44 26.05
CA LYS A 152 -12.00 15.95 27.02
C LYS A 152 -12.74 16.28 28.31
N ALA A 153 -12.37 15.63 29.39
CA ALA A 153 -12.75 16.02 30.73
C ALA A 153 -12.09 17.36 31.09
N GLU A 154 -12.77 18.49 30.81
CA GLU A 154 -12.35 19.81 31.32
C GLU A 154 -12.98 20.13 32.70
N ALA A 155 -13.99 19.41 33.13
CA ALA A 155 -14.55 19.49 34.47
C ALA A 155 -15.55 18.33 34.74
N GLY A 156 -15.10 17.27 35.39
CA GLY A 156 -15.98 16.24 35.92
C GLY A 156 -16.35 15.12 34.93
N ASP A 157 -16.48 13.90 35.45
CA ASP A 157 -16.61 12.61 34.76
C ASP A 157 -17.88 12.38 33.90
N SER A 158 -18.49 13.39 33.27
CA SER A 158 -19.71 13.19 32.48
C SER A 158 -19.51 13.53 30.99
N LEU A 159 -19.75 12.54 30.13
CA LEU A 159 -19.98 12.77 28.71
C LEU A 159 -21.19 13.70 28.54
N SER A 160 -21.06 14.78 27.77
CA SER A 160 -22.14 15.77 27.51
C SER A 160 -23.17 15.31 26.47
N LEU A 161 -23.39 13.99 26.36
CA LEU A 161 -24.34 13.42 25.42
C LEU A 161 -25.78 13.60 25.89
N ASP A 162 -26.68 13.98 24.99
CA ASP A 162 -28.13 13.97 25.24
C ASP A 162 -28.67 12.54 25.19
N PHE A 163 -28.55 11.83 26.33
CA PHE A 163 -28.96 10.44 26.43
C PHE A 163 -30.47 10.25 26.26
N GLU A 164 -31.30 11.24 26.63
CA GLU A 164 -32.76 11.16 26.48
C GLU A 164 -33.15 11.14 24.99
N THR A 165 -32.57 12.03 24.19
CA THR A 165 -32.79 12.06 22.73
C THR A 165 -32.22 10.80 22.07
N LEU A 166 -31.04 10.37 22.44
CA LEU A 166 -30.39 9.17 21.87
C LEU A 166 -31.17 7.88 22.22
N ALA A 167 -31.72 7.78 23.45
CA ALA A 167 -32.51 6.62 23.84
C ALA A 167 -33.79 6.49 22.99
N LYS A 168 -34.42 7.59 22.68
CA LYS A 168 -35.68 7.67 21.87
C LYS A 168 -35.42 7.54 20.37
N CYS A 169 -34.16 7.65 19.91
CA CYS A 169 -33.81 7.57 18.50
C CYS A 169 -34.14 6.18 17.93
N PRO A 170 -35.00 6.09 16.88
CA PRO A 170 -35.38 4.82 16.27
C PRO A 170 -34.31 4.31 15.25
N GLY A 171 -33.32 5.15 14.92
CA GLY A 171 -32.28 4.84 13.97
C GLY A 171 -31.11 4.08 14.56
N THR A 172 -30.07 3.92 13.76
CA THR A 172 -28.80 3.30 14.16
C THR A 172 -27.92 4.30 14.91
N LEU A 173 -27.37 3.90 16.06
CA LEU A 173 -26.37 4.68 16.78
C LEU A 173 -24.98 4.08 16.54
N ILE A 174 -24.01 4.93 16.19
CA ILE A 174 -22.63 4.52 15.89
C ILE A 174 -21.70 5.34 16.77
N PHE A 175 -21.01 4.66 17.71
CA PHE A 175 -20.08 5.32 18.60
C PHE A 175 -18.65 5.11 18.15
N LEU A 176 -17.95 6.21 17.90
CA LEU A 176 -16.51 6.23 17.68
C LEU A 176 -15.80 6.55 18.99
N MET A 177 -14.61 5.96 19.21
CA MET A 177 -13.77 6.19 20.40
C MET A 177 -14.48 5.90 21.74
N GLY A 178 -15.54 5.09 21.73
CA GLY A 178 -16.43 4.90 22.87
C GLY A 178 -16.15 3.65 23.74
N ILE A 179 -15.22 2.77 23.39
CA ILE A 179 -15.06 1.46 24.07
C ILE A 179 -14.85 1.63 25.58
N ALA A 180 -13.98 2.54 25.99
CA ALA A 180 -13.67 2.76 27.41
C ALA A 180 -14.88 3.25 28.23
N ASN A 181 -15.82 3.93 27.58
CA ASN A 181 -17.00 4.53 28.21
C ASN A 181 -18.30 3.75 27.90
N MET A 182 -18.22 2.65 27.16
CA MET A 182 -19.42 1.99 26.62
C MET A 182 -20.32 1.40 27.71
N ASP A 183 -19.76 0.89 28.82
CA ASP A 183 -20.56 0.43 29.96
C ASP A 183 -21.38 1.58 30.58
N PHE A 184 -20.77 2.74 30.75
CA PHE A 184 -21.48 3.94 31.20
C PHE A 184 -22.54 4.39 30.18
N ILE A 185 -22.19 4.46 28.87
CA ILE A 185 -23.11 4.85 27.81
C ILE A 185 -24.32 3.91 27.76
N ALA A 186 -24.09 2.60 27.86
CA ALA A 186 -25.16 1.60 27.84
C ALA A 186 -26.12 1.77 29.03
N ARG A 187 -25.59 1.92 30.25
CA ARG A 187 -26.43 2.16 31.46
C ARG A 187 -27.24 3.42 31.31
N ARG A 188 -26.64 4.54 30.88
CA ARG A 188 -27.35 5.81 30.71
C ARG A 188 -28.47 5.73 29.66
N LEU A 189 -28.24 5.04 28.53
CA LEU A 189 -29.26 4.82 27.51
C LEU A 189 -30.43 3.99 28.04
N MET A 190 -30.18 2.95 28.82
CA MET A 190 -31.23 2.14 29.47
C MET A 190 -32.00 2.92 30.52
N GLU A 191 -31.34 3.72 31.36
CA GLU A 191 -32.00 4.63 32.33
C GLU A 191 -32.92 5.63 31.64
N CYS A 192 -32.58 6.07 30.42
CA CYS A 192 -33.42 6.94 29.58
C CYS A 192 -34.46 6.17 28.74
N GLY A 193 -34.62 4.86 28.95
CA GLY A 193 -35.70 4.06 28.38
C GLY A 193 -35.37 3.33 27.09
N LYS A 194 -34.12 3.22 26.69
CA LYS A 194 -33.73 2.35 25.54
C LYS A 194 -33.84 0.87 25.95
N ASP A 195 -34.39 0.05 25.05
CA ASP A 195 -34.60 -1.38 25.30
C ASP A 195 -33.27 -2.08 25.62
N PRO A 196 -33.12 -2.74 26.79
CA PRO A 196 -31.95 -3.53 27.17
C PRO A 196 -31.54 -4.58 26.13
N LYS A 197 -32.52 -5.12 25.40
CA LYS A 197 -32.27 -6.13 24.34
C LYS A 197 -31.85 -5.52 23.00
N THR A 198 -31.70 -4.20 22.88
CA THR A 198 -31.23 -3.56 21.66
C THR A 198 -29.92 -4.21 21.21
N PRO A 199 -29.86 -4.78 19.98
CA PRO A 199 -28.65 -5.43 19.48
C PRO A 199 -27.55 -4.40 19.28
N LEU A 200 -26.32 -4.78 19.61
CA LEU A 200 -25.14 -4.01 19.28
C LEU A 200 -23.97 -4.92 18.85
N ALA A 201 -23.01 -4.34 18.12
CA ALA A 201 -21.78 -5.00 17.75
C ALA A 201 -20.59 -4.10 18.02
N PHE A 202 -19.53 -4.69 18.58
CA PHE A 202 -18.20 -4.11 18.63
C PHE A 202 -17.41 -4.60 17.45
N ILE A 203 -16.83 -3.68 16.67
CA ILE A 203 -16.04 -4.05 15.50
C ILE A 203 -14.65 -3.46 15.68
N GLU A 204 -13.69 -4.31 16.02
CA GLU A 204 -12.30 -3.96 16.25
C GLU A 204 -11.52 -3.96 14.94
N LYS A 205 -10.53 -3.06 14.84
CA LYS A 205 -9.56 -2.98 13.75
C LYS A 205 -10.22 -3.11 12.37
N GLY A 206 -11.36 -2.45 12.20
CA GLY A 206 -12.24 -2.59 11.04
C GLY A 206 -11.50 -2.39 9.71
N THR A 207 -11.94 -3.14 8.70
CA THR A 207 -11.40 -3.21 7.33
C THR A 207 -9.96 -3.76 7.19
N THR A 208 -9.25 -3.97 8.30
CA THR A 208 -7.92 -4.60 8.31
C THR A 208 -8.02 -6.13 8.34
N PRO A 209 -6.93 -6.89 8.16
CA PRO A 209 -6.91 -8.34 8.36
C PRO A 209 -7.32 -8.77 9.78
N TYR A 210 -7.10 -7.90 10.74
CA TYR A 210 -7.36 -8.19 12.17
C TYR A 210 -8.77 -7.79 12.61
N GLN A 211 -9.67 -7.49 11.65
CA GLN A 211 -11.06 -7.15 11.99
C GLN A 211 -11.72 -8.30 12.74
N ARG A 212 -12.25 -7.99 13.93
CA ARG A 212 -13.08 -8.89 14.73
C ARG A 212 -14.40 -8.21 15.03
N THR A 213 -15.51 -8.95 14.89
CA THR A 213 -16.85 -8.47 15.23
C THR A 213 -17.36 -9.27 16.42
N VAL A 214 -17.75 -8.59 17.48
CA VAL A 214 -18.29 -9.17 18.71
C VAL A 214 -19.71 -8.66 18.88
N MET A 215 -20.68 -9.58 18.90
CA MET A 215 -22.09 -9.28 19.06
C MET A 215 -22.49 -9.25 20.52
N ALA A 216 -23.36 -8.32 20.90
CA ALA A 216 -23.91 -8.18 22.25
C ALA A 216 -25.32 -7.57 22.22
N THR A 217 -25.90 -7.39 23.39
CA THR A 217 -27.08 -6.51 23.62
C THR A 217 -26.66 -5.32 24.46
N LEU A 218 -27.52 -4.32 24.53
CA LEU A 218 -27.23 -3.13 25.33
C LEU A 218 -26.97 -3.48 26.80
N GLU A 219 -27.77 -4.39 27.39
CA GLU A 219 -27.62 -4.84 28.78
C GLU A 219 -26.31 -5.61 29.03
N THR A 220 -25.79 -6.32 28.02
CA THR A 220 -24.58 -7.15 28.17
C THR A 220 -23.31 -6.43 27.68
N ALA A 221 -23.43 -5.17 27.23
CA ALA A 221 -22.34 -4.44 26.59
C ALA A 221 -21.06 -4.38 27.43
N GLY A 222 -21.17 -3.96 28.71
CA GLY A 222 -20.03 -3.85 29.63
C GLY A 222 -19.39 -5.21 29.93
N GLU A 223 -20.19 -6.23 30.25
CA GLU A 223 -19.72 -7.59 30.49
C GLU A 223 -19.01 -8.18 29.27
N THR A 224 -19.59 -7.97 28.07
CA THR A 224 -19.04 -8.49 26.82
C THR A 224 -17.68 -7.86 26.49
N ILE A 225 -17.49 -6.56 26.75
CA ILE A 225 -16.19 -5.90 26.57
C ILE A 225 -15.10 -6.58 27.40
N VAL A 226 -15.40 -6.89 28.65
CA VAL A 226 -14.43 -7.53 29.57
C VAL A 226 -14.20 -8.99 29.18
N ARG A 227 -15.25 -9.77 29.01
CA ARG A 227 -15.20 -11.20 28.68
C ARG A 227 -14.47 -11.46 27.36
N GLU A 228 -14.78 -10.67 26.35
CA GLU A 228 -14.20 -10.82 24.99
C GLU A 228 -12.91 -10.02 24.82
N ASN A 229 -12.46 -9.28 25.85
CA ASN A 229 -11.29 -8.39 25.79
C ASN A 229 -11.34 -7.46 24.57
N VAL A 230 -12.44 -6.71 24.40
CA VAL A 230 -12.62 -5.78 23.29
C VAL A 230 -11.71 -4.58 23.48
N THR A 231 -10.88 -4.27 22.47
CA THR A 231 -9.85 -3.24 22.54
C THR A 231 -9.95 -2.21 21.42
N ALA A 232 -9.45 -1.00 21.70
CA ALA A 232 -9.31 0.04 20.65
C ALA A 232 -8.16 -0.29 19.66
N PRO A 233 -8.26 0.12 18.39
CA PRO A 233 -9.34 0.88 17.80
C PRO A 233 -10.55 0.00 17.49
N ALA A 234 -11.72 0.44 17.94
CA ALA A 234 -12.99 -0.22 17.65
C ALA A 234 -14.13 0.80 17.55
N ILE A 235 -15.17 0.42 16.81
CA ILE A 235 -16.43 1.13 16.79
C ILE A 235 -17.52 0.29 17.44
N THR A 236 -18.56 0.96 17.96
CA THR A 236 -19.78 0.30 18.41
C THR A 236 -20.91 0.73 17.52
N ILE A 237 -21.64 -0.23 16.93
CA ILE A 237 -22.87 0.01 16.19
C ILE A 237 -24.04 -0.63 16.94
N MET A 238 -25.15 0.10 17.07
CA MET A 238 -26.30 -0.27 17.88
C MET A 238 -27.61 -0.05 17.11
N GLY A 239 -28.51 -1.01 17.15
CA GLY A 239 -29.82 -0.96 16.51
C GLY A 239 -30.15 -2.23 15.76
N GLY A 240 -31.39 -2.37 15.26
CA GLY A 240 -31.89 -3.58 14.60
C GLY A 240 -31.11 -4.04 13.37
N VAL A 241 -30.35 -3.13 12.72
CA VAL A 241 -29.50 -3.46 11.57
C VAL A 241 -28.36 -4.42 11.91
N VAL A 242 -27.98 -4.50 13.19
CA VAL A 242 -26.86 -5.36 13.67
C VAL A 242 -27.12 -6.84 13.38
N GLU A 243 -28.39 -7.28 13.46
CA GLU A 243 -28.77 -8.66 13.20
C GLU A 243 -28.48 -9.11 11.76
N LEU A 244 -28.47 -8.17 10.80
CA LEU A 244 -28.15 -8.45 9.40
C LEU A 244 -26.70 -8.91 9.21
N GLY A 245 -25.80 -8.55 10.12
CA GLY A 245 -24.40 -8.95 10.10
C GLY A 245 -24.20 -10.47 10.09
N ASN A 246 -25.12 -11.24 10.69
CA ASN A 246 -25.06 -12.70 10.67
C ASN A 246 -25.21 -13.29 9.26
N THR A 247 -25.97 -12.62 8.40
CA THR A 247 -26.28 -13.08 7.03
C THR A 247 -25.34 -12.41 6.00
N LEU A 248 -24.99 -11.15 6.19
CA LEU A 248 -24.33 -10.33 5.19
C LEU A 248 -22.80 -10.22 5.38
N ALA A 249 -22.19 -10.98 6.28
CA ALA A 249 -20.76 -10.91 6.57
C ALA A 249 -19.90 -11.47 5.41
N TRP A 250 -19.86 -10.77 4.29
CA TRP A 250 -19.25 -11.19 3.03
C TRP A 250 -17.72 -11.35 3.11
N LYS A 251 -17.05 -10.44 3.83
CA LYS A 251 -15.56 -10.41 3.85
C LYS A 251 -14.95 -11.62 4.57
N LYS A 252 -15.56 -12.09 5.66
CA LYS A 252 -15.02 -13.25 6.42
C LYS A 252 -15.01 -14.54 5.61
N ASN A 253 -15.81 -14.62 4.55
CA ASN A 253 -15.91 -15.82 3.69
C ASN A 253 -14.86 -15.83 2.56
N LEU A 254 -14.10 -14.76 2.39
CA LEU A 254 -13.03 -14.71 1.39
C LEU A 254 -11.87 -15.63 1.78
N PRO A 255 -11.24 -16.36 0.84
CA PRO A 255 -10.20 -17.37 1.12
C PRO A 255 -9.03 -16.84 1.98
N LEU A 256 -8.64 -15.60 1.77
CA LEU A 256 -7.50 -14.96 2.46
C LEU A 256 -7.93 -13.91 3.49
N ALA A 257 -9.20 -13.91 3.92
CA ALA A 257 -9.64 -13.00 4.97
C ALA A 257 -8.83 -13.21 6.27
N GLY A 258 -8.39 -12.13 6.86
CA GLY A 258 -7.56 -12.18 8.07
C GLY A 258 -6.07 -12.42 7.81
N LYS A 259 -5.59 -12.41 6.54
CA LYS A 259 -4.20 -12.67 6.21
C LYS A 259 -3.49 -11.42 5.73
N ARG A 260 -2.27 -11.20 6.23
CA ARG A 260 -1.32 -10.20 5.75
C ARG A 260 -0.19 -10.89 5.00
N LEU A 261 0.01 -10.55 3.74
CA LEU A 261 1.02 -11.16 2.86
C LEU A 261 2.03 -10.11 2.40
N VAL A 262 3.31 -10.45 2.48
CA VAL A 262 4.39 -9.65 1.90
C VAL A 262 4.64 -10.11 0.48
N VAL A 263 4.61 -9.20 -0.50
CA VAL A 263 4.94 -9.49 -1.90
C VAL A 263 6.25 -8.80 -2.25
N THR A 264 7.29 -9.57 -2.57
CA THR A 264 8.67 -9.09 -2.77
C THR A 264 8.99 -8.67 -4.21
N ARG A 265 8.02 -8.70 -5.10
CA ARG A 265 8.21 -8.39 -6.52
C ARG A 265 8.34 -6.88 -6.74
N ALA A 266 9.12 -6.47 -7.78
CA ALA A 266 9.27 -5.07 -8.18
C ALA A 266 7.91 -4.40 -8.41
N ALA A 267 7.72 -3.17 -7.92
CA ALA A 267 6.43 -2.47 -7.81
C ALA A 267 5.58 -2.49 -9.09
N LYS A 268 6.19 -2.24 -10.28
CA LYS A 268 5.48 -2.30 -11.57
C LYS A 268 4.96 -3.69 -11.96
N GLN A 269 5.54 -4.75 -11.40
CA GLN A 269 5.18 -6.14 -11.67
C GLN A 269 4.37 -6.76 -10.55
N ALA A 270 4.35 -6.14 -9.36
CA ALA A 270 3.61 -6.60 -8.19
C ALA A 270 2.11 -6.33 -8.31
N SER A 271 1.70 -5.27 -9.02
CA SER A 271 0.29 -4.82 -9.10
C SER A 271 -0.69 -5.93 -9.50
N GLY A 272 -0.31 -6.82 -10.41
CA GLY A 272 -1.16 -7.92 -10.84
C GLY A 272 -1.39 -8.99 -9.76
N ILE A 273 -0.36 -9.42 -9.04
CA ILE A 273 -0.49 -10.43 -7.98
C ILE A 273 -1.10 -9.81 -6.72
N SER A 274 -0.68 -8.59 -6.36
CA SER A 274 -1.22 -7.86 -5.20
C SER A 274 -2.72 -7.64 -5.31
N ALA A 275 -3.21 -7.17 -6.47
CA ALA A 275 -4.63 -6.96 -6.71
C ALA A 275 -5.44 -8.27 -6.56
N ARG A 276 -4.91 -9.38 -7.05
CA ARG A 276 -5.57 -10.69 -6.96
C ARG A 276 -5.62 -11.22 -5.52
N LEU A 277 -4.53 -11.11 -4.77
CA LEU A 277 -4.49 -11.50 -3.36
C LEU A 277 -5.43 -10.63 -2.52
N THR A 278 -5.49 -9.33 -2.81
CA THR A 278 -6.41 -8.38 -2.16
C THR A 278 -7.87 -8.74 -2.49
N ALA A 279 -8.19 -9.07 -3.74
CA ALA A 279 -9.54 -9.52 -4.12
C ALA A 279 -9.97 -10.80 -3.39
N LEU A 280 -9.02 -11.66 -3.00
CA LEU A 280 -9.26 -12.84 -2.17
C LEU A 280 -9.32 -12.53 -0.65
N GLY A 281 -9.17 -11.28 -0.25
CA GLY A 281 -9.34 -10.81 1.13
C GLY A 281 -8.05 -10.54 1.90
N ALA A 282 -6.86 -10.72 1.31
CA ALA A 282 -5.59 -10.42 1.97
C ALA A 282 -5.31 -8.91 2.05
N GLU A 283 -4.62 -8.50 3.09
CA GLU A 283 -3.83 -7.26 3.08
C GLU A 283 -2.45 -7.57 2.48
N VAL A 284 -2.07 -6.81 1.47
CA VAL A 284 -0.79 -7.01 0.78
C VAL A 284 0.16 -5.87 1.09
N ILE A 285 1.36 -6.21 1.58
CA ILE A 285 2.46 -5.28 1.80
C ILE A 285 3.47 -5.46 0.67
N GLU A 286 3.43 -4.57 -0.30
CA GLU A 286 4.42 -4.58 -1.38
C GLU A 286 5.79 -4.16 -0.85
N THR A 287 6.74 -5.07 -0.96
CA THR A 287 8.10 -4.90 -0.45
C THR A 287 9.09 -5.30 -1.53
N PRO A 288 9.22 -4.50 -2.61
CA PRO A 288 10.18 -4.79 -3.65
C PRO A 288 11.59 -4.85 -3.07
N MET A 289 12.33 -5.90 -3.43
CA MET A 289 13.69 -6.15 -2.92
C MET A 289 14.76 -5.64 -3.87
N ILE A 290 14.37 -5.07 -4.98
CA ILE A 290 15.26 -4.43 -5.95
C ILE A 290 14.69 -3.08 -6.35
N GLU A 291 15.57 -2.13 -6.57
CA GLU A 291 15.29 -0.82 -7.16
C GLU A 291 15.95 -0.74 -8.53
N THR A 292 15.21 -0.24 -9.51
CA THR A 292 15.76 0.02 -10.85
C THR A 292 15.92 1.52 -11.03
N ARG A 293 17.15 1.95 -11.32
CA ARG A 293 17.51 3.36 -11.51
C ARG A 293 18.16 3.57 -12.87
N ALA A 294 17.76 4.60 -13.59
CA ALA A 294 18.46 5.00 -14.82
C ALA A 294 19.89 5.44 -14.49
N VAL A 295 20.84 5.05 -15.33
CA VAL A 295 22.25 5.51 -15.23
C VAL A 295 22.37 6.76 -16.08
N GLU A 296 22.42 7.91 -15.45
CA GLU A 296 22.44 9.22 -16.11
C GLU A 296 23.86 9.60 -16.56
N GLY A 297 23.98 10.33 -17.68
CA GLY A 297 25.23 10.99 -18.10
C GLY A 297 26.32 10.09 -18.70
N THR A 298 26.06 8.81 -18.93
CA THR A 298 27.08 7.86 -19.41
C THR A 298 27.13 7.73 -20.93
N PHE A 299 26.20 8.33 -21.66
CA PHE A 299 26.13 8.24 -23.13
C PHE A 299 26.12 9.61 -23.77
N ASN A 300 27.03 9.82 -24.73
CA ASN A 300 27.03 11.01 -25.56
C ASN A 300 26.01 10.79 -26.71
N TRP A 301 24.90 11.52 -26.68
CA TRP A 301 23.83 11.38 -27.69
C TRP A 301 24.27 11.67 -29.12
N ALA A 302 25.34 12.44 -29.30
CA ALA A 302 25.92 12.66 -30.64
C ALA A 302 26.49 11.36 -31.22
N ASP A 303 26.94 10.41 -30.39
CA ASP A 303 27.49 9.15 -30.82
C ASP A 303 26.43 8.16 -31.34
N LEU A 304 25.14 8.45 -31.12
CA LEU A 304 24.04 7.60 -31.61
C LEU A 304 24.10 7.46 -33.15
N VAL A 305 24.66 8.43 -33.87
CA VAL A 305 24.86 8.38 -35.33
C VAL A 305 25.73 7.19 -35.74
N ASN A 306 26.61 6.72 -34.88
CA ASN A 306 27.53 5.62 -35.15
C ASN A 306 26.87 4.23 -35.15
N PHE A 307 25.62 4.12 -34.71
CA PHE A 307 24.90 2.87 -34.60
C PHE A 307 23.75 2.78 -35.61
N ASP A 308 23.63 1.64 -36.27
CA ASP A 308 22.54 1.34 -37.20
C ASP A 308 21.45 0.51 -36.53
N ILE A 309 21.80 -0.32 -35.55
CA ILE A 309 20.87 -1.18 -34.81
C ILE A 309 20.91 -0.86 -33.32
N LEU A 310 19.74 -0.65 -32.73
CA LEU A 310 19.54 -0.54 -31.29
C LEU A 310 18.82 -1.78 -30.79
N ALA A 311 19.45 -2.55 -29.88
CA ALA A 311 18.90 -3.79 -29.36
C ALA A 311 18.50 -3.66 -27.88
N PHE A 312 17.22 -3.76 -27.60
CA PHE A 312 16.63 -3.65 -26.28
C PHE A 312 16.41 -5.03 -25.65
N THR A 313 17.02 -5.28 -24.50
CA THR A 313 16.94 -6.57 -23.82
C THR A 313 15.93 -6.63 -22.68
N SER A 314 15.27 -5.51 -22.35
CA SER A 314 14.27 -5.46 -21.29
C SER A 314 13.35 -4.24 -21.39
N THR A 315 12.18 -4.32 -20.78
CA THR A 315 11.24 -3.16 -20.65
C THR A 315 11.85 -2.02 -19.83
N ASN A 316 12.65 -2.33 -18.80
CA ASN A 316 13.36 -1.32 -18.00
C ASN A 316 14.39 -0.58 -18.86
N GLY A 317 15.07 -1.30 -19.76
CA GLY A 317 15.99 -0.71 -20.75
C GLY A 317 15.28 0.27 -21.68
N VAL A 318 14.10 -0.08 -22.18
CA VAL A 318 13.27 0.81 -22.99
C VAL A 318 12.90 2.08 -22.22
N GLU A 319 12.31 1.93 -21.03
CA GLU A 319 11.89 3.07 -20.20
C GLU A 319 13.06 3.99 -19.85
N SER A 320 14.20 3.42 -19.45
CA SER A 320 15.37 4.20 -19.07
C SER A 320 15.99 4.94 -20.25
N PHE A 321 16.04 4.29 -21.40
CA PHE A 321 16.52 4.92 -22.64
C PHE A 321 15.67 6.14 -23.01
N PHE A 322 14.34 5.97 -23.13
CA PHE A 322 13.46 7.07 -23.53
C PHE A 322 13.40 8.18 -22.46
N LYS A 323 13.44 7.85 -21.19
CA LYS A 323 13.53 8.86 -20.12
C LYS A 323 14.77 9.73 -20.28
N GLN A 324 15.93 9.12 -20.53
CA GLN A 324 17.19 9.84 -20.72
C GLN A 324 17.19 10.62 -22.05
N LEU A 325 16.64 10.05 -23.12
CA LEU A 325 16.49 10.69 -24.41
C LEU A 325 15.72 12.01 -24.29
N PHE A 326 14.56 11.97 -23.64
CA PHE A 326 13.70 13.15 -23.47
C PHE A 326 14.32 14.17 -22.51
N ALA A 327 14.98 13.70 -21.43
CA ALA A 327 15.69 14.58 -20.49
C ALA A 327 16.85 15.31 -21.16
N ALA A 328 17.48 14.72 -22.17
CA ALA A 328 18.54 15.34 -22.97
C ALA A 328 18.00 16.29 -24.07
N GLY A 329 16.69 16.49 -24.15
CA GLY A 329 16.04 17.39 -25.13
C GLY A 329 15.81 16.77 -26.52
N TYR A 330 16.04 15.49 -26.68
CA TYR A 330 15.76 14.76 -27.94
C TYR A 330 14.35 14.14 -27.91
N ASP A 331 13.88 13.71 -29.09
CA ASP A 331 12.66 12.92 -29.24
C ASP A 331 12.88 11.70 -30.15
N VAL A 332 11.83 10.92 -30.37
CA VAL A 332 11.89 9.66 -31.14
C VAL A 332 12.41 9.83 -32.57
N ARG A 333 12.41 11.03 -33.15
CA ARG A 333 12.91 11.32 -34.49
C ARG A 333 14.41 11.06 -34.65
N VAL A 334 15.18 11.10 -33.54
CA VAL A 334 16.61 10.76 -33.57
C VAL A 334 16.87 9.28 -33.89
N LEU A 335 15.84 8.44 -33.84
CA LEU A 335 15.87 7.02 -34.21
C LEU A 335 15.55 6.81 -35.73
N ALA A 336 15.27 7.87 -36.47
CA ALA A 336 14.95 7.76 -37.89
C ALA A 336 16.12 7.08 -38.67
N GLY A 337 15.80 6.11 -39.51
CA GLY A 337 16.78 5.31 -40.25
C GLY A 337 17.49 4.21 -39.46
N LYS A 338 17.26 4.08 -38.18
CA LYS A 338 17.83 3.00 -37.36
C LYS A 338 16.92 1.78 -37.33
N LYS A 339 17.52 0.59 -37.19
CA LYS A 339 16.82 -0.67 -36.98
C LYS A 339 16.68 -0.94 -35.50
N ILE A 340 15.49 -1.37 -35.08
CA ILE A 340 15.19 -1.63 -33.70
C ILE A 340 15.01 -3.14 -33.48
N ALA A 341 15.76 -3.67 -32.52
CA ALA A 341 15.69 -5.07 -32.12
C ALA A 341 15.19 -5.18 -30.67
N SER A 342 14.41 -6.19 -30.37
CA SER A 342 14.00 -6.51 -28.99
C SER A 342 14.19 -8.00 -28.68
N VAL A 343 14.45 -8.30 -27.41
CA VAL A 343 14.63 -9.68 -26.95
C VAL A 343 13.33 -10.50 -27.05
N GLY A 344 12.16 -9.87 -27.08
CA GLY A 344 10.89 -10.57 -27.16
C GLY A 344 9.68 -9.67 -27.12
N LYS A 345 8.49 -10.26 -27.26
CA LYS A 345 7.20 -9.58 -27.45
C LYS A 345 6.85 -8.57 -26.33
N ILE A 346 7.24 -8.83 -25.09
CA ILE A 346 6.95 -7.90 -23.97
C ILE A 346 7.75 -6.59 -24.14
N THR A 347 9.02 -6.69 -24.54
CA THR A 347 9.90 -5.55 -24.82
C THR A 347 9.45 -4.82 -26.09
N GLU A 348 9.03 -5.55 -27.13
CA GLU A 348 8.45 -5.00 -28.34
C GLU A 348 7.18 -4.20 -28.03
N LYS A 349 6.24 -4.76 -27.25
CA LYS A 349 5.03 -4.05 -26.82
C LYS A 349 5.37 -2.75 -26.06
N LYS A 350 6.43 -2.77 -25.26
CA LYS A 350 6.88 -1.58 -24.53
C LYS A 350 7.44 -0.51 -25.47
N LEU A 351 8.17 -0.88 -26.50
CA LEU A 351 8.65 0.04 -27.55
C LEU A 351 7.48 0.65 -28.32
N LEU A 352 6.43 -0.13 -28.59
CA LEU A 352 5.23 0.34 -29.26
C LEU A 352 4.50 1.45 -28.49
N GLU A 353 4.58 1.47 -27.14
CA GLU A 353 4.04 2.57 -26.33
C GLU A 353 4.71 3.92 -26.65
N TYR A 354 5.95 3.91 -27.13
CA TYR A 354 6.69 5.08 -27.62
C TYR A 354 6.55 5.29 -29.15
N GLY A 355 5.67 4.53 -29.81
CA GLY A 355 5.44 4.61 -31.25
C GLY A 355 6.50 3.91 -32.10
N ILE A 356 7.36 3.08 -31.49
CA ILE A 356 8.45 2.38 -32.16
C ILE A 356 8.09 0.91 -32.38
N ARG A 357 8.18 0.46 -33.64
CA ARG A 357 8.06 -0.95 -34.02
C ARG A 357 9.44 -1.60 -34.11
N CYS A 358 9.53 -2.87 -33.71
CA CYS A 358 10.75 -3.64 -33.88
C CYS A 358 10.90 -4.16 -35.31
N ASP A 359 12.12 -4.09 -35.83
CA ASP A 359 12.50 -4.74 -37.07
C ASP A 359 12.89 -6.20 -36.83
N TYR A 360 13.45 -6.48 -35.63
CA TYR A 360 13.99 -7.81 -35.28
C TYR A 360 13.50 -8.26 -33.90
N VAL A 361 12.88 -9.44 -33.86
CA VAL A 361 12.44 -10.10 -32.63
C VAL A 361 12.68 -11.61 -32.79
N PRO A 362 13.49 -12.26 -31.95
CA PRO A 362 13.76 -13.70 -32.06
C PRO A 362 12.53 -14.52 -31.67
N GLU A 363 12.39 -15.72 -32.23
CA GLU A 363 11.25 -16.62 -31.95
C GLU A 363 11.27 -17.19 -30.54
N ASP A 364 12.45 -17.45 -30.00
CA ASP A 364 12.66 -18.04 -28.67
C ASP A 364 12.62 -17.02 -27.51
N HIS A 365 12.54 -15.73 -27.82
CA HIS A 365 12.45 -14.63 -26.86
C HIS A 365 13.54 -14.62 -25.79
N THR A 366 14.75 -15.06 -26.14
CA THR A 366 15.94 -15.12 -25.26
C THR A 366 17.05 -14.16 -25.70
N GLY A 367 17.98 -13.83 -24.79
CA GLY A 367 19.18 -13.06 -25.12
C GLY A 367 20.05 -13.82 -26.15
N GLU A 368 20.14 -15.15 -26.01
CA GLU A 368 20.89 -15.99 -26.97
C GLU A 368 20.26 -15.98 -28.36
N GLY A 369 18.92 -16.11 -28.44
CA GLY A 369 18.20 -16.02 -29.70
C GLY A 369 18.36 -14.66 -30.37
N LEU A 370 18.26 -13.57 -29.59
CA LEU A 370 18.53 -12.23 -30.12
C LEU A 370 19.97 -12.11 -30.65
N GLY A 371 20.96 -12.63 -29.90
CA GLY A 371 22.35 -12.62 -30.34
C GLY A 371 22.58 -13.38 -31.62
N LYS A 372 22.03 -14.60 -31.75
CA LYS A 372 22.09 -15.42 -32.99
C LYS A 372 21.40 -14.72 -34.17
N LEU A 373 20.23 -14.15 -33.94
CA LEU A 373 19.50 -13.40 -34.96
C LEU A 373 20.33 -12.22 -35.49
N LEU A 374 20.86 -11.38 -34.60
CA LEU A 374 21.65 -10.21 -34.98
C LEU A 374 22.99 -10.60 -35.62
N ALA A 375 23.62 -11.68 -35.16
CA ALA A 375 24.89 -12.20 -35.75
C ALA A 375 24.70 -12.75 -37.18
N SER A 376 23.48 -13.19 -37.52
CA SER A 376 23.17 -13.67 -38.88
C SER A 376 22.89 -12.55 -39.90
N LEU A 377 22.75 -11.32 -39.45
CA LEU A 377 22.46 -10.18 -40.33
C LEU A 377 23.70 -9.76 -41.09
N PRO A 378 23.58 -9.37 -42.39
CA PRO A 378 24.69 -8.89 -43.21
C PRO A 378 24.97 -7.40 -42.90
N VAL A 379 25.36 -7.10 -41.66
CA VAL A 379 25.60 -5.73 -41.16
C VAL A 379 26.96 -5.67 -40.46
N ASP A 380 27.50 -4.46 -40.32
CA ASP A 380 28.66 -4.24 -39.45
C ASP A 380 28.26 -4.32 -37.98
N HIS A 381 28.66 -5.35 -37.31
CA HIS A 381 28.31 -5.61 -35.90
C HIS A 381 28.87 -4.56 -34.93
N SER A 382 29.91 -3.80 -35.32
CA SER A 382 30.42 -2.68 -34.53
C SER A 382 29.40 -1.51 -34.47
N ARG A 383 28.41 -1.50 -35.36
CA ARG A 383 27.31 -0.51 -35.41
C ARG A 383 26.05 -0.99 -34.70
N ILE A 384 26.17 -1.99 -33.82
CA ILE A 384 25.10 -2.48 -32.95
C ILE A 384 25.28 -1.93 -31.54
N LEU A 385 24.25 -1.25 -31.01
CA LEU A 385 24.20 -0.77 -29.64
C LEU A 385 23.28 -1.67 -28.81
N LEU A 386 23.84 -2.33 -27.80
CA LEU A 386 23.12 -3.20 -26.86
C LEU A 386 22.68 -2.38 -25.64
N LEU A 387 21.40 -2.17 -25.47
CA LEU A 387 20.79 -1.41 -24.38
C LEU A 387 20.41 -2.36 -23.24
N GLN A 388 21.24 -2.42 -22.20
CA GLN A 388 21.17 -3.44 -21.15
C GLN A 388 21.16 -2.83 -19.75
N GLY A 389 20.83 -3.65 -18.75
CA GLY A 389 21.06 -3.32 -17.34
C GLY A 389 22.44 -3.78 -16.87
N ASN A 390 22.87 -3.28 -15.69
CA ASN A 390 24.16 -3.62 -15.08
C ASN A 390 24.34 -5.12 -14.76
N LEU A 391 23.23 -5.85 -14.55
CA LEU A 391 23.25 -7.30 -14.24
C LEU A 391 23.12 -8.18 -15.50
N ALA A 392 23.18 -7.61 -16.71
CA ALA A 392 23.15 -8.40 -17.93
C ALA A 392 24.42 -9.24 -18.05
N ASP A 393 24.26 -10.52 -18.36
CA ASP A 393 25.38 -11.42 -18.64
C ASP A 393 26.09 -11.07 -19.98
N ASP A 394 27.15 -11.75 -20.28
CA ASP A 394 27.93 -11.52 -21.48
C ASP A 394 27.50 -12.35 -22.69
N THR A 395 26.35 -12.99 -22.65
CA THR A 395 25.81 -13.85 -23.72
C THR A 395 25.78 -13.12 -25.07
N LEU A 396 25.22 -11.90 -25.08
CA LEU A 396 25.17 -11.09 -26.30
C LEU A 396 26.55 -10.66 -26.79
N LEU A 397 27.45 -10.23 -25.90
CA LEU A 397 28.83 -9.84 -26.29
C LEU A 397 29.65 -11.01 -26.77
N LYS A 398 29.39 -12.24 -26.26
CA LYS A 398 30.05 -13.45 -26.79
C LYS A 398 29.62 -13.75 -28.22
N LEU A 399 28.39 -13.50 -28.58
CA LEU A 399 27.82 -13.69 -29.92
C LEU A 399 28.11 -12.51 -30.85
N LEU A 400 28.23 -11.31 -30.30
CA LEU A 400 28.45 -10.04 -31.00
C LEU A 400 29.64 -9.29 -30.37
N PRO A 401 30.86 -9.79 -30.51
CA PRO A 401 32.05 -9.25 -29.79
C PRO A 401 32.41 -7.81 -30.22
N GLN A 402 31.94 -7.36 -31.36
CA GLN A 402 32.15 -5.99 -31.86
C GLN A 402 31.05 -4.99 -31.44
N ALA A 403 29.93 -5.47 -30.92
CA ALA A 403 28.84 -4.61 -30.50
C ALA A 403 29.20 -3.80 -29.26
N THR A 404 28.65 -2.61 -29.19
CA THR A 404 28.81 -1.73 -28.02
C THR A 404 27.71 -1.98 -26.99
N ARG A 405 28.08 -2.21 -25.73
CA ARG A 405 27.13 -2.27 -24.61
C ARG A 405 26.98 -0.88 -23.99
N TRP A 406 25.77 -0.41 -23.87
CA TRP A 406 25.43 0.72 -23.01
C TRP A 406 24.55 0.26 -21.85
N VAL A 407 25.04 0.46 -20.62
CA VAL A 407 24.28 0.19 -19.40
C VAL A 407 23.35 1.37 -19.17
N VAL A 408 22.07 1.22 -19.54
CA VAL A 408 21.06 2.29 -19.47
C VAL A 408 20.34 2.35 -18.12
N TYR A 409 20.42 1.30 -17.31
CA TYR A 409 19.87 1.25 -15.97
C TYR A 409 20.66 0.31 -15.06
N GLU A 410 20.57 0.58 -13.76
CA GLU A 410 21.09 -0.28 -12.71
C GLU A 410 19.93 -0.91 -11.95
N THR A 411 20.07 -2.20 -11.65
CA THR A 411 19.25 -2.91 -10.67
C THR A 411 20.08 -3.07 -9.42
N LEU A 412 19.61 -2.44 -8.32
CA LEU A 412 20.28 -2.43 -7.03
C LEU A 412 19.42 -3.18 -6.01
N PRO A 413 20.01 -3.95 -5.09
CA PRO A 413 19.27 -4.48 -3.96
C PRO A 413 18.82 -3.32 -3.05
N VAL A 414 17.62 -3.45 -2.47
CA VAL A 414 17.18 -2.54 -1.41
C VAL A 414 18.01 -2.81 -0.16
N ALA A 415 18.71 -1.81 0.32
CA ALA A 415 19.61 -1.96 1.47
C ALA A 415 18.86 -1.95 2.81
N GLU A 416 17.80 -1.16 2.91
CA GLU A 416 17.05 -0.95 4.15
C GLU A 416 15.56 -0.69 3.87
N LEU A 417 14.71 -1.12 4.80
CA LEU A 417 13.27 -0.82 4.77
C LEU A 417 12.95 0.28 5.77
N PRO A 418 12.03 1.22 5.44
CA PRO A 418 11.49 2.18 6.40
C PRO A 418 10.90 1.49 7.62
N GLU A 419 10.94 2.12 8.80
CA GLU A 419 10.49 1.53 10.07
C GLU A 419 9.05 0.99 9.99
N TRP A 420 8.12 1.79 9.47
CA TRP A 420 6.72 1.37 9.30
C TRP A 420 6.57 0.10 8.43
N LYS A 421 7.44 -0.07 7.42
CA LYS A 421 7.43 -1.24 6.54
C LYS A 421 8.04 -2.45 7.23
N ARG A 422 9.09 -2.26 8.03
CA ARG A 422 9.69 -3.32 8.86
C ARG A 422 8.67 -3.92 9.83
N GLU A 423 7.92 -3.06 10.53
CA GLU A 423 6.86 -3.49 11.44
C GLU A 423 5.75 -4.26 10.72
N ALA A 424 5.34 -3.78 9.54
CA ALA A 424 4.32 -4.44 8.74
C ALA A 424 4.77 -5.82 8.23
N VAL A 425 6.03 -5.93 7.81
CA VAL A 425 6.66 -7.19 7.37
C VAL A 425 6.79 -8.16 8.55
N ALA A 426 7.23 -7.70 9.72
CA ALA A 426 7.36 -8.53 10.93
C ALA A 426 6.01 -9.10 11.40
N ALA A 427 4.91 -8.38 11.17
CA ALA A 427 3.56 -8.79 11.52
C ALA A 427 2.84 -9.57 10.40
N ALA A 428 3.53 -9.95 9.31
CA ALA A 428 2.90 -10.67 8.21
C ALA A 428 2.76 -12.17 8.49
N ASP A 429 1.72 -12.79 7.93
CA ASP A 429 1.46 -14.23 8.01
C ASP A 429 2.37 -15.04 7.08
N ALA A 430 2.76 -14.48 5.93
CA ALA A 430 3.66 -15.13 4.98
C ALA A 430 4.31 -14.16 4.01
N VAL A 431 5.37 -14.64 3.36
CA VAL A 431 6.06 -13.93 2.28
C VAL A 431 5.86 -14.65 0.95
N VAL A 432 5.67 -13.89 -0.13
CA VAL A 432 5.46 -14.41 -1.48
C VAL A 432 6.69 -14.10 -2.34
N PHE A 433 7.40 -15.14 -2.74
CA PHE A 433 8.62 -15.06 -3.55
C PHE A 433 8.39 -15.50 -4.99
N ALA A 434 8.71 -14.61 -5.93
CA ALA A 434 8.60 -14.86 -7.36
C ALA A 434 9.98 -15.10 -8.04
N SER A 435 11.08 -15.04 -7.30
CA SER A 435 12.43 -15.30 -7.81
C SER A 435 13.41 -15.61 -6.67
N THR A 436 14.49 -16.29 -7.02
CA THR A 436 15.61 -16.60 -6.09
C THR A 436 16.29 -15.31 -5.58
N SER A 437 16.51 -14.34 -6.46
CA SER A 437 17.12 -13.06 -6.07
C SER A 437 16.27 -12.28 -5.07
N ALA A 438 14.95 -12.38 -5.15
CA ALA A 438 14.07 -11.77 -4.15
C ALA A 438 14.20 -12.42 -2.77
N VAL A 439 14.42 -13.74 -2.72
CA VAL A 439 14.71 -14.46 -1.45
C VAL A 439 16.01 -13.96 -0.83
N GLU A 440 17.09 -13.95 -1.61
CA GLU A 440 18.43 -13.55 -1.15
C GLU A 440 18.43 -12.10 -0.60
N ASN A 441 17.87 -11.16 -1.40
CA ASN A 441 17.82 -9.76 -0.99
C ASN A 441 16.90 -9.53 0.23
N PHE A 442 15.76 -10.22 0.29
CA PHE A 442 14.85 -10.12 1.43
C PHE A 442 15.49 -10.65 2.71
N SER A 443 16.18 -11.78 2.63
CA SER A 443 16.88 -12.39 3.77
C SER A 443 18.04 -11.53 4.25
N ALA A 444 18.79 -10.90 3.35
CA ALA A 444 19.86 -9.97 3.69
C ALA A 444 19.32 -8.74 4.45
N VAL A 445 18.22 -8.16 4.00
CA VAL A 445 17.57 -7.02 4.68
C VAL A 445 17.05 -7.42 6.05
N LEU A 446 16.42 -8.61 6.18
CA LEU A 446 15.89 -9.09 7.45
C LEU A 446 16.99 -9.35 8.48
N SER A 447 18.12 -9.93 8.06
CA SER A 447 19.25 -10.23 8.97
C SER A 447 19.81 -8.97 9.63
N ASN A 448 19.72 -7.82 8.96
CA ASN A 448 20.20 -6.54 9.46
C ASN A 448 19.17 -5.80 10.34
N VAL A 449 17.91 -6.26 10.39
CA VAL A 449 16.79 -5.45 10.87
C VAL A 449 16.04 -6.09 12.03
N ILE A 450 16.00 -7.41 12.13
CA ILE A 450 15.22 -8.12 13.14
C ILE A 450 16.20 -8.86 14.08
N PRO A 451 16.24 -8.49 15.38
CA PRO A 451 16.93 -9.33 16.35
C PRO A 451 16.40 -10.77 16.26
N ALA A 452 17.26 -11.75 16.40
CA ALA A 452 16.92 -13.17 16.27
C ALA A 452 15.73 -13.65 17.15
N GLN A 453 15.30 -12.80 18.10
CA GLN A 453 14.18 -13.02 19.02
C GLN A 453 12.87 -12.32 18.62
N ALA A 454 12.89 -11.36 17.69
CA ALA A 454 11.70 -10.72 17.14
C ALA A 454 11.42 -11.29 15.74
N GLY A 455 11.13 -12.59 15.69
CA GLY A 455 10.88 -13.29 14.43
C GLY A 455 9.65 -12.75 13.69
N ILE A 456 9.70 -12.81 12.35
CA ILE A 456 8.47 -12.90 11.56
C ILE A 456 7.62 -13.97 12.23
N SER A 457 6.40 -13.62 12.62
CA SER A 457 5.50 -14.53 13.35
C SER A 457 5.18 -15.81 12.57
N SER A 458 5.51 -15.84 11.27
CA SER A 458 5.51 -17.02 10.41
C SER A 458 6.74 -16.98 9.49
N ARG A 459 7.55 -18.04 9.55
CA ARG A 459 8.59 -18.28 8.55
C ARG A 459 8.04 -18.89 7.27
N LEU A 460 6.73 -18.76 7.02
CA LEU A 460 6.07 -19.31 5.85
C LEU A 460 6.37 -18.50 4.60
N ALA A 461 6.80 -19.17 3.55
CA ALA A 461 7.07 -18.59 2.25
C ALA A 461 6.34 -19.34 1.14
N PHE A 462 5.59 -18.61 0.32
CA PHE A 462 5.03 -19.13 -0.92
C PHE A 462 5.99 -18.87 -2.07
N CYS A 463 6.42 -19.94 -2.75
CA CYS A 463 7.43 -19.90 -3.78
C CYS A 463 6.84 -20.27 -5.15
N ILE A 464 7.21 -19.48 -6.18
CA ILE A 464 6.72 -19.70 -7.55
C ILE A 464 7.24 -21.00 -8.19
N GLY A 465 8.29 -21.59 -7.65
CA GLY A 465 8.88 -22.81 -8.21
C GLY A 465 10.04 -23.32 -7.36
N ARG A 466 10.54 -24.51 -7.73
CA ARG A 466 11.55 -25.28 -6.95
C ARG A 466 12.87 -24.54 -6.70
N MET A 467 13.33 -23.72 -7.64
CA MET A 467 14.56 -22.94 -7.46
C MET A 467 14.40 -21.89 -6.35
N THR A 468 13.26 -21.19 -6.35
CA THR A 468 12.91 -20.21 -5.33
C THR A 468 12.68 -20.88 -3.97
N GLU A 469 12.03 -22.04 -3.95
CA GLU A 469 11.85 -22.88 -2.76
C GLU A 469 13.19 -23.26 -2.14
N SER A 470 14.12 -23.80 -2.95
CA SER A 470 15.45 -24.21 -2.47
C SER A 470 16.21 -23.05 -1.82
N ALA A 471 16.15 -21.86 -2.42
CA ALA A 471 16.74 -20.65 -1.82
C ALA A 471 16.05 -20.27 -0.50
N ALA A 472 14.71 -20.26 -0.46
CA ALA A 472 13.97 -19.91 0.74
C ALA A 472 14.25 -20.87 1.92
N ARG A 473 14.33 -22.16 1.66
CA ARG A 473 14.69 -23.19 2.67
C ARG A 473 16.09 -22.98 3.25
N LYS A 474 17.08 -22.58 2.42
CA LYS A 474 18.44 -22.25 2.89
C LYS A 474 18.45 -21.10 3.90
N HIS A 475 17.51 -20.16 3.78
CA HIS A 475 17.33 -19.04 4.72
C HIS A 475 16.35 -19.36 5.87
N GLY A 476 15.97 -20.62 6.04
CA GLY A 476 15.17 -21.10 7.18
C GLY A 476 13.66 -20.83 7.07
N PHE A 477 13.16 -20.60 5.85
CA PHE A 477 11.72 -20.52 5.62
C PHE A 477 11.06 -21.90 5.53
N GLU A 478 9.88 -22.03 6.12
CA GLU A 478 8.94 -23.07 5.80
C GLU A 478 8.29 -22.75 4.44
N THR A 479 8.24 -23.69 3.50
CA THR A 479 7.92 -23.36 2.11
C THR A 479 6.72 -24.11 1.58
N VAL A 480 5.89 -23.40 0.83
CA VAL A 480 4.81 -23.96 -0.01
C VAL A 480 5.07 -23.51 -1.45
N THR A 481 5.20 -24.47 -2.36
CA THR A 481 5.55 -24.20 -3.76
C THR A 481 4.32 -24.38 -4.66
N SER A 482 4.15 -23.45 -5.62
CA SER A 482 3.09 -23.56 -6.62
C SER A 482 3.31 -24.76 -7.53
N ASP A 483 2.22 -25.30 -8.05
CA ASP A 483 2.24 -26.50 -8.89
C ASP A 483 2.86 -26.22 -10.26
N GLU A 484 2.69 -24.97 -10.76
CA GLU A 484 3.31 -24.46 -11.98
C GLU A 484 4.05 -23.17 -11.70
N THR A 485 5.10 -22.87 -12.48
CA THR A 485 5.89 -21.63 -12.35
C THR A 485 5.18 -20.43 -12.98
N THR A 486 3.91 -20.21 -12.59
CA THR A 486 3.06 -19.11 -13.03
C THR A 486 2.48 -18.33 -11.85
N MET A 487 2.17 -17.04 -12.05
CA MET A 487 1.53 -16.23 -11.01
C MET A 487 0.13 -16.75 -10.68
N ASP A 488 -0.56 -17.32 -11.66
CA ASP A 488 -1.90 -17.87 -11.51
C ASP A 488 -1.89 -19.08 -10.58
N SER A 489 -0.95 -19.99 -10.80
CA SER A 489 -0.76 -21.16 -9.96
C SER A 489 -0.32 -20.76 -8.53
N LEU A 490 0.54 -19.75 -8.39
CA LEU A 490 0.98 -19.27 -7.08
C LEU A 490 -0.17 -18.67 -6.27
N VAL A 491 -1.00 -17.80 -6.86
CA VAL A 491 -2.18 -17.22 -6.18
C VAL A 491 -3.17 -18.31 -5.79
N LYS A 492 -3.44 -19.28 -6.70
CA LYS A 492 -4.30 -20.43 -6.43
C LYS A 492 -3.77 -21.24 -5.24
N LYS A 493 -2.49 -21.56 -5.21
CA LYS A 493 -1.84 -22.33 -4.13
C LYS A 493 -1.95 -21.64 -2.77
N ILE A 494 -1.76 -20.31 -2.73
CA ILE A 494 -1.93 -19.50 -1.51
C ILE A 494 -3.38 -19.62 -1.01
N ALA A 495 -4.37 -19.47 -1.89
CA ALA A 495 -5.78 -19.53 -1.53
C ALA A 495 -6.17 -20.93 -1.01
N GLU A 496 -5.71 -22.00 -1.66
CA GLU A 496 -5.93 -23.39 -1.25
C GLU A 496 -5.34 -23.69 0.13
N TYR A 497 -4.08 -23.27 0.37
CA TYR A 497 -3.40 -23.48 1.64
C TYR A 497 -4.20 -22.90 2.82
N TYR A 498 -4.63 -21.65 2.72
CA TYR A 498 -5.36 -21.00 3.80
C TYR A 498 -6.83 -21.44 3.88
N SER A 499 -7.43 -21.93 2.78
CA SER A 499 -8.78 -22.51 2.81
C SER A 499 -8.80 -23.88 3.51
N ALA A 500 -7.76 -24.68 3.35
CA ALA A 500 -7.63 -25.98 4.02
C ALA A 500 -7.36 -25.88 5.54
N ALA A 501 -6.86 -24.72 5.99
CA ALA A 501 -6.55 -24.46 7.41
C ALA A 501 -7.72 -23.81 8.18
N ARG A 502 -8.88 -23.57 7.53
CA ARG A 502 -10.13 -23.08 8.13
C ARG A 502 -11.07 -24.23 8.49
#